data_4d018c51bf3cb9aa81ef960493a1715f
#
_entry.id   4d018c51bf3cb9aa81ef960493a1715f
#
_cell.length_a   1.000
_cell.length_b   1.000
_cell.length_c   1.000
_cell.angle_alpha   90.00
_cell.angle_beta   90.00
_cell.angle_gamma   90.00
#
_symmetry.space_group_name_H-M   'P 1'
#
loop_
_entity.id
_entity.type
_entity.pdbx_description
1 polymer ?
#
loop_
_entity_poly.entity_id
_entity_poly.type
_entity_poly.pdbx_seq_one_letter_code
_entity_poly.pdbx_strand_id
1 'polypeptide(L)'
;VFSAKTNDYTVSIPEGYTFTVNGITVSDDYKTGKVIENPDFVNVSKYVTMPKSVEYKLTGFVNKPEIKIYNASGSEVTANVDAKGNVSVAASGNSADMPSERKEEALNMAKIWDNFLTNDLSGSGHGLATVQQYLIEDSYYWNLAKDYASSADITFISDHTLSGNPYTGVTVDNYIEYNDDCYSCHIAFTKNMTLTAGGARKDVIDSTFYFVKYDGRW
;
A
#
# COMPACT_ATOMS: atom_id res chain seq x y z
N VAL A 1 -44.48 8.92 -30.13
CA VAL A 1 -43.81 7.98 -29.22
C VAL A 1 -42.90 8.82 -28.32
N PHE A 2 -43.23 8.92 -27.03
CA PHE A 2 -42.33 9.59 -26.08
C PHE A 2 -41.25 8.59 -25.69
N SER A 3 -40.01 8.83 -26.07
CA SER A 3 -38.84 8.11 -25.56
C SER A 3 -38.38 8.80 -24.28
N ALA A 4 -38.48 8.14 -23.15
CA ALA A 4 -37.88 8.63 -21.92
C ALA A 4 -36.34 8.61 -22.06
N LYS A 5 -35.69 9.72 -21.68
CA LYS A 5 -34.24 9.75 -21.61
C LYS A 5 -33.81 8.86 -20.45
N THR A 6 -32.98 7.88 -20.72
CA THR A 6 -32.43 6.98 -19.70
C THR A 6 -30.95 7.26 -19.45
N ASN A 7 -30.48 6.90 -18.28
CA ASN A 7 -29.09 7.01 -17.87
C ASN A 7 -28.51 5.60 -17.63
N ASP A 8 -27.22 5.48 -17.90
CA ASP A 8 -26.43 4.28 -17.61
C ASP A 8 -25.51 4.59 -16.46
N TYR A 9 -25.21 3.58 -15.64
CA TYR A 9 -24.29 3.67 -14.50
C TYR A 9 -23.29 2.53 -14.55
N THR A 10 -22.09 2.76 -13.99
CA THR A 10 -21.14 1.70 -13.72
C THR A 10 -20.99 1.49 -12.22
N VAL A 11 -20.81 0.24 -11.84
CA VAL A 11 -20.51 -0.17 -10.46
C VAL A 11 -19.22 -0.97 -10.49
N SER A 12 -18.22 -0.50 -9.74
CA SER A 12 -16.90 -1.15 -9.65
C SER A 12 -16.68 -1.60 -8.21
N ILE A 13 -16.59 -2.90 -7.97
CA ILE A 13 -16.49 -3.49 -6.63
C ILE A 13 -15.38 -4.55 -6.59
N PRO A 14 -14.74 -4.77 -5.42
CA PRO A 14 -13.81 -5.87 -5.22
C PRO A 14 -14.41 -7.23 -5.61
N GLU A 15 -13.60 -8.14 -6.11
CA GLU A 15 -14.01 -9.52 -6.32
C GLU A 15 -14.55 -10.14 -5.02
N GLY A 16 -15.65 -10.87 -5.12
CA GLY A 16 -16.34 -11.45 -3.96
C GLY A 16 -17.32 -10.52 -3.23
N TYR A 17 -17.37 -9.23 -3.60
CA TYR A 17 -18.41 -8.31 -3.11
C TYR A 17 -19.68 -8.46 -3.94
N THR A 18 -20.82 -8.09 -3.34
CA THR A 18 -22.13 -8.06 -3.99
C THR A 18 -22.75 -6.67 -3.87
N PHE A 19 -23.75 -6.40 -4.66
CA PHE A 19 -24.50 -5.15 -4.53
C PHE A 19 -25.96 -5.31 -4.93
N THR A 20 -26.77 -4.38 -4.45
CA THR A 20 -28.20 -4.27 -4.82
C THR A 20 -28.46 -2.98 -5.57
N VAL A 21 -29.44 -3.02 -6.44
CA VAL A 21 -30.02 -1.88 -7.13
C VAL A 21 -31.49 -1.81 -6.77
N ASN A 22 -31.93 -0.75 -6.10
CA ASN A 22 -33.30 -0.60 -5.58
C ASN A 22 -33.75 -1.83 -4.76
N GLY A 23 -32.83 -2.40 -3.95
CA GLY A 23 -33.07 -3.56 -3.12
C GLY A 23 -33.00 -4.92 -3.83
N ILE A 24 -32.74 -4.97 -5.13
CA ILE A 24 -32.61 -6.20 -5.92
C ILE A 24 -31.11 -6.52 -6.12
N THR A 25 -30.69 -7.71 -5.73
CA THR A 25 -29.31 -8.18 -5.95
C THR A 25 -29.03 -8.32 -7.44
N VAL A 26 -27.89 -7.77 -7.88
CA VAL A 26 -27.45 -7.81 -9.27
C VAL A 26 -26.63 -9.06 -9.53
N SER A 27 -26.95 -9.75 -10.64
CA SER A 27 -26.22 -10.96 -11.05
C SER A 27 -24.93 -10.63 -11.80
N ASP A 28 -24.05 -11.62 -11.89
CA ASP A 28 -22.78 -11.53 -12.62
C ASP A 28 -22.95 -11.33 -14.15
N ASP A 29 -24.15 -11.53 -14.68
CA ASP A 29 -24.46 -11.32 -16.11
C ASP A 29 -24.25 -9.85 -16.55
N TYR A 30 -24.25 -8.93 -15.58
CA TYR A 30 -24.02 -7.50 -15.82
C TYR A 30 -22.54 -7.11 -15.76
N LYS A 31 -21.61 -8.05 -15.52
CA LYS A 31 -20.16 -7.79 -15.58
C LYS A 31 -19.74 -7.37 -17.01
N THR A 32 -18.94 -6.34 -17.08
CA THR A 32 -18.38 -5.88 -18.39
C THR A 32 -17.18 -6.70 -18.85
N GLY A 33 -16.62 -7.53 -17.99
CA GLY A 33 -15.34 -8.21 -18.19
C GLY A 33 -14.12 -7.33 -17.90
N LYS A 34 -14.32 -6.06 -17.58
CA LYS A 34 -13.23 -5.15 -17.21
C LYS A 34 -12.82 -5.39 -15.77
N VAL A 35 -11.52 -5.64 -15.58
CA VAL A 35 -10.86 -5.72 -14.28
C VAL A 35 -10.18 -4.38 -13.99
N ILE A 36 -10.31 -3.91 -12.77
CA ILE A 36 -9.75 -2.66 -12.31
C ILE A 36 -8.73 -2.98 -11.22
N GLU A 37 -7.48 -2.67 -11.50
CA GLU A 37 -6.40 -2.77 -10.54
C GLU A 37 -6.34 -1.50 -9.69
N ASN A 38 -6.03 -1.65 -8.39
CA ASN A 38 -5.78 -0.50 -7.55
C ASN A 38 -4.41 0.11 -7.92
N PRO A 39 -4.32 1.40 -8.28
CA PRO A 39 -3.07 2.03 -8.66
C PRO A 39 -2.00 2.00 -7.56
N ASP A 40 -2.39 1.90 -6.29
CA ASP A 40 -1.46 1.80 -5.17
C ASP A 40 -0.68 0.48 -5.17
N PHE A 41 -1.16 -0.53 -5.91
CA PHE A 41 -0.53 -1.86 -5.99
C PHE A 41 0.45 -2.02 -7.14
N VAL A 42 0.67 -1.00 -7.97
CA VAL A 42 1.44 -1.09 -9.22
C VAL A 42 2.86 -1.67 -9.04
N ASN A 43 3.51 -1.38 -7.92
CA ASN A 43 4.85 -1.88 -7.62
C ASN A 43 4.83 -3.26 -6.96
N VAL A 44 3.77 -3.62 -6.27
CA VAL A 44 3.62 -4.87 -5.51
C VAL A 44 3.06 -5.99 -6.39
N SER A 45 2.10 -5.66 -7.26
CA SER A 45 1.43 -6.63 -8.15
C SER A 45 2.35 -7.34 -9.15
N LYS A 46 3.61 -6.89 -9.25
CA LYS A 46 4.66 -7.58 -10.03
C LYS A 46 5.17 -8.86 -9.35
N TYR A 47 5.02 -8.95 -8.04
CA TYR A 47 5.60 -10.02 -7.22
C TYR A 47 4.56 -10.91 -6.57
N VAL A 48 3.35 -10.41 -6.39
CA VAL A 48 2.24 -11.12 -5.73
C VAL A 48 0.90 -10.72 -6.35
N THR A 49 -0.06 -11.64 -6.34
CA THR A 49 -1.42 -11.34 -6.82
C THR A 49 -2.13 -10.45 -5.81
N MET A 50 -2.47 -9.25 -6.23
CA MET A 50 -3.18 -8.28 -5.40
C MET A 50 -4.70 -8.32 -5.64
N PRO A 51 -5.52 -7.92 -4.66
CA PRO A 51 -6.96 -7.80 -4.83
C PRO A 51 -7.33 -6.87 -5.99
N LYS A 52 -8.38 -7.25 -6.75
CA LYS A 52 -8.85 -6.52 -7.92
C LYS A 52 -10.33 -6.20 -7.78
N SER A 53 -10.78 -5.17 -8.50
CA SER A 53 -12.21 -4.86 -8.65
C SER A 53 -12.71 -5.28 -10.03
N VAL A 54 -13.99 -5.62 -10.09
CA VAL A 54 -14.70 -5.92 -11.33
C VAL A 54 -15.75 -4.84 -11.61
N GLU A 55 -15.96 -4.54 -12.89
CA GLU A 55 -16.91 -3.53 -13.32
C GLU A 55 -18.21 -4.18 -13.82
N TYR A 56 -19.32 -3.60 -13.39
CA TYR A 56 -20.67 -3.91 -13.86
C TYR A 56 -21.23 -2.70 -14.63
N LYS A 57 -22.04 -2.95 -15.63
CA LYS A 57 -22.78 -1.92 -16.36
C LYS A 57 -24.30 -2.09 -16.17
N LEU A 58 -24.91 -1.03 -15.68
CA LEU A 58 -26.34 -0.91 -15.45
C LEU A 58 -26.91 0.07 -16.47
N THR A 59 -27.96 -0.32 -17.22
CA THR A 59 -28.50 0.50 -18.30
C THR A 59 -30.00 0.74 -18.16
N GLY A 60 -30.47 1.84 -18.75
CA GLY A 60 -31.89 2.08 -18.96
C GLY A 60 -32.64 2.70 -17.78
N PHE A 61 -31.97 3.36 -16.84
CA PHE A 61 -32.61 3.97 -15.69
C PHE A 61 -33.19 5.36 -16.00
N VAL A 62 -34.48 5.53 -15.78
CA VAL A 62 -35.14 6.85 -15.88
C VAL A 62 -34.77 7.73 -14.69
N ASN A 63 -34.73 7.16 -13.49
CA ASN A 63 -34.34 7.82 -12.26
C ASN A 63 -32.99 7.25 -11.75
N LYS A 64 -32.28 8.04 -10.95
CA LYS A 64 -31.06 7.57 -10.28
C LYS A 64 -31.42 6.40 -9.35
N PRO A 65 -30.80 5.21 -9.53
CA PRO A 65 -31.04 4.06 -8.65
C PRO A 65 -30.40 4.23 -7.29
N GLU A 66 -30.96 3.60 -6.27
CA GLU A 66 -30.29 3.37 -5.00
C GLU A 66 -29.35 2.15 -5.17
N ILE A 67 -28.07 2.34 -4.92
CA ILE A 67 -27.05 1.29 -5.01
C ILE A 67 -26.42 1.10 -3.64
N LYS A 68 -26.48 -0.14 -3.11
CA LYS A 68 -25.83 -0.54 -1.86
C LYS A 68 -24.88 -1.67 -2.11
N ILE A 69 -23.66 -1.55 -1.57
CA ILE A 69 -22.59 -2.54 -1.76
C ILE A 69 -22.37 -3.30 -0.46
N TYR A 70 -22.12 -4.59 -0.57
CA TYR A 70 -21.88 -5.49 0.55
C TYR A 70 -20.56 -6.22 0.34
N ASN A 71 -19.75 -6.28 1.39
CA ASN A 71 -18.50 -7.05 1.37
C ASN A 71 -18.77 -8.57 1.39
N ALA A 72 -17.70 -9.36 1.33
CA ALA A 72 -17.78 -10.81 1.33
C ALA A 72 -18.46 -11.41 2.58
N SER A 73 -18.47 -10.68 3.72
CA SER A 73 -19.17 -11.07 4.95
C SER A 73 -20.65 -10.64 4.98
N GLY A 74 -21.13 -9.95 3.93
CA GLY A 74 -22.51 -9.45 3.85
C GLY A 74 -22.76 -8.13 4.57
N SER A 75 -21.72 -7.44 5.05
CA SER A 75 -21.85 -6.12 5.68
C SER A 75 -21.89 -5.02 4.62
N GLU A 76 -22.80 -4.05 4.78
CA GLU A 76 -22.85 -2.87 3.91
C GLU A 76 -21.56 -2.03 4.05
N VAL A 77 -21.02 -1.60 2.93
CA VAL A 77 -19.78 -0.77 2.88
C VAL A 77 -20.05 0.55 2.20
N THR A 78 -19.34 1.59 2.66
CA THR A 78 -19.43 2.91 2.04
C THR A 78 -18.72 2.90 0.69
N ALA A 79 -19.38 3.42 -0.33
CA ALA A 79 -18.85 3.52 -1.67
C ALA A 79 -18.58 5.00 -2.06
N ASN A 80 -17.64 5.21 -2.96
CA ASN A 80 -17.44 6.48 -3.64
C ASN A 80 -18.44 6.62 -4.78
N VAL A 81 -19.04 7.81 -4.91
CA VAL A 81 -19.97 8.13 -6.00
C VAL A 81 -19.43 9.33 -6.77
N ASP A 82 -19.18 9.14 -8.07
CA ASP A 82 -18.70 10.22 -8.93
C ASP A 82 -19.81 11.21 -9.34
N ALA A 83 -19.45 12.29 -10.02
CA ALA A 83 -20.39 13.32 -10.47
C ALA A 83 -21.44 12.80 -11.48
N LYS A 84 -21.18 11.64 -12.13
CA LYS A 84 -22.12 11.00 -13.07
C LYS A 84 -23.02 9.98 -12.36
N GLY A 85 -22.77 9.72 -11.08
CA GLY A 85 -23.50 8.75 -10.27
C GLY A 85 -22.95 7.32 -10.39
N ASN A 86 -21.80 7.10 -11.00
CA ASN A 86 -21.10 5.83 -10.96
C ASN A 86 -20.58 5.55 -9.54
N VAL A 87 -20.63 4.29 -9.16
CA VAL A 87 -20.34 3.85 -7.79
C VAL A 87 -19.09 2.98 -7.79
N SER A 88 -18.20 3.19 -6.84
CA SER A 88 -16.98 2.39 -6.74
C SER A 88 -16.55 2.12 -5.30
N VAL A 89 -16.01 0.92 -5.09
CA VAL A 89 -15.23 0.53 -3.92
C VAL A 89 -13.90 0.01 -4.43
N ALA A 90 -12.80 0.59 -3.97
CA ALA A 90 -11.48 0.11 -4.34
C ALA A 90 -11.20 -1.24 -3.69
N ALA A 91 -10.57 -2.14 -4.46
CA ALA A 91 -10.08 -3.38 -3.88
C ALA A 91 -9.01 -3.07 -2.83
N SER A 92 -9.12 -3.70 -1.67
CA SER A 92 -8.21 -3.58 -0.54
C SER A 92 -8.08 -4.94 0.14
N GLY A 93 -7.12 -5.03 1.07
CA GLY A 93 -7.01 -6.16 1.98
C GLY A 93 -7.92 -6.02 3.20
N ASN A 94 -7.77 -6.95 4.12
CA ASN A 94 -8.49 -6.98 5.38
C ASN A 94 -7.68 -6.24 6.46
N SER A 95 -8.32 -5.29 7.13
CA SER A 95 -7.77 -4.71 8.35
C SER A 95 -7.85 -5.73 9.47
N ALA A 96 -6.74 -5.93 10.17
CA ALA A 96 -6.62 -6.88 11.26
C ALA A 96 -5.63 -6.35 12.32
N ASP A 97 -5.57 -7.02 13.47
CA ASP A 97 -4.52 -6.79 14.44
C ASP A 97 -3.19 -7.35 13.90
N MET A 98 -2.16 -6.53 13.86
CA MET A 98 -0.85 -6.95 13.39
C MET A 98 -0.19 -7.88 14.41
N PRO A 99 0.25 -9.10 14.01
CA PRO A 99 1.02 -9.97 14.89
C PRO A 99 2.30 -9.28 15.38
N SER A 100 2.62 -9.44 16.66
CA SER A 100 3.76 -8.76 17.30
C SER A 100 5.08 -9.06 16.57
N GLU A 101 5.29 -10.28 16.14
CA GLU A 101 6.48 -10.70 15.39
C GLU A 101 6.60 -9.94 14.06
N ARG A 102 5.52 -9.85 13.27
CA ARG A 102 5.49 -9.05 12.03
C ARG A 102 5.75 -7.57 12.29
N LYS A 103 5.22 -7.06 13.40
CA LYS A 103 5.41 -5.65 13.78
C LYS A 103 6.88 -5.34 14.07
N GLU A 104 7.55 -6.22 14.81
CA GLU A 104 8.98 -6.08 15.13
C GLU A 104 9.84 -6.21 13.86
N GLU A 105 9.55 -7.18 13.00
CA GLU A 105 10.25 -7.41 11.76
C GLU A 105 10.09 -6.22 10.79
N ALA A 106 8.87 -5.72 10.59
CA ALA A 106 8.60 -4.57 9.74
C ALA A 106 9.32 -3.30 10.22
N LEU A 107 9.28 -3.04 11.53
CA LEU A 107 10.00 -1.91 12.13
C LEU A 107 11.52 -2.05 11.98
N ASN A 108 12.05 -3.26 12.15
CA ASN A 108 13.47 -3.53 11.95
C ASN A 108 13.91 -3.28 10.50
N MET A 109 13.14 -3.75 9.53
CA MET A 109 13.41 -3.49 8.11
C MET A 109 13.38 -1.99 7.79
N ALA A 110 12.40 -1.25 8.31
CA ALA A 110 12.33 0.20 8.12
C ALA A 110 13.53 0.94 8.72
N LYS A 111 14.00 0.50 9.90
CA LYS A 111 15.20 1.06 10.53
C LYS A 111 16.49 0.71 9.78
N ILE A 112 16.59 -0.47 9.21
CA ILE A 112 17.73 -0.86 8.36
C ILE A 112 17.76 0.01 7.10
N TRP A 113 16.61 0.24 6.47
CA TRP A 113 16.51 1.16 5.34
C TRP A 113 16.94 2.58 5.72
N ASP A 114 16.44 3.13 6.81
CA ASP A 114 16.81 4.44 7.33
C ASP A 114 18.33 4.52 7.65
N ASN A 115 18.89 3.50 8.32
CA ASN A 115 20.32 3.42 8.59
C ASN A 115 21.17 3.35 7.31
N PHE A 116 20.67 2.72 6.25
CA PHE A 116 21.31 2.76 4.96
C PHE A 116 21.30 4.17 4.38
N LEU A 117 20.17 4.84 4.40
CA LEU A 117 20.02 6.20 3.89
C LEU A 117 20.86 7.23 4.67
N THR A 118 21.16 6.98 5.93
CA THR A 118 21.96 7.86 6.80
C THR A 118 23.40 7.41 6.98
N ASN A 119 23.83 6.36 6.26
CA ASN A 119 25.18 5.78 6.32
C ASN A 119 25.59 5.22 7.69
N ASP A 120 24.63 4.71 8.44
CA ASP A 120 24.91 4.08 9.74
C ASP A 120 25.11 2.55 9.63
N LEU A 121 25.04 2.00 8.43
CA LEU A 121 25.39 0.61 8.19
C LEU A 121 26.87 0.46 7.85
N SER A 122 27.50 -0.57 8.40
CA SER A 122 28.89 -0.91 8.11
C SER A 122 29.02 -1.66 6.78
N GLY A 123 30.20 -1.57 6.16
CA GLY A 123 30.55 -2.30 4.95
C GLY A 123 30.69 -1.43 3.71
N SER A 124 31.14 -2.04 2.61
CA SER A 124 31.30 -1.35 1.33
C SER A 124 29.94 -0.92 0.76
N GLY A 125 29.92 0.20 0.03
CA GLY A 125 28.69 0.75 -0.54
C GLY A 125 27.67 1.13 0.54
N HIS A 126 28.14 1.69 1.65
CA HIS A 126 27.31 2.14 2.77
C HIS A 126 26.43 1.05 3.38
N GLY A 127 26.88 -0.20 3.35
CA GLY A 127 26.13 -1.35 3.86
C GLY A 127 25.10 -1.89 2.86
N LEU A 128 25.28 -1.66 1.56
CA LEU A 128 24.38 -2.14 0.50
C LEU A 128 24.03 -3.62 0.65
N ALA A 129 25.01 -4.49 0.91
CA ALA A 129 24.74 -5.92 1.09
C ALA A 129 23.80 -6.23 2.26
N THR A 130 23.78 -5.39 3.28
CA THR A 130 22.88 -5.55 4.43
C THR A 130 21.44 -5.18 4.05
N VAL A 131 21.23 -4.04 3.40
CA VAL A 131 19.89 -3.63 3.02
C VAL A 131 19.27 -4.53 1.94
N GLN A 132 20.10 -5.01 1.00
CA GLN A 132 19.65 -5.88 -0.09
C GLN A 132 19.09 -7.22 0.39
N GLN A 133 19.43 -7.68 1.59
CA GLN A 133 18.83 -8.91 2.16
C GLN A 133 17.32 -8.78 2.40
N TYR A 134 16.81 -7.56 2.49
CA TYR A 134 15.40 -7.23 2.73
C TYR A 134 14.67 -6.72 1.47
N LEU A 135 15.34 -6.73 0.33
CA LEU A 135 14.79 -6.26 -0.94
C LEU A 135 14.70 -7.40 -1.94
N ILE A 136 13.64 -7.40 -2.73
CA ILE A 136 13.52 -8.34 -3.85
C ILE A 136 14.55 -7.96 -4.91
N GLU A 137 15.36 -8.91 -5.33
CA GLU A 137 16.39 -8.73 -6.37
C GLU A 137 15.78 -8.14 -7.65
N ASP A 138 16.50 -7.20 -8.27
CA ASP A 138 16.08 -6.44 -9.45
C ASP A 138 14.78 -5.63 -9.31
N SER A 139 14.24 -5.49 -8.08
CA SER A 139 13.12 -4.59 -7.81
C SER A 139 13.51 -3.12 -7.95
N TYR A 140 12.50 -2.24 -7.98
CA TYR A 140 12.73 -0.80 -7.97
C TYR A 140 13.63 -0.36 -6.79
N TYR A 141 13.32 -0.81 -5.57
CA TYR A 141 14.11 -0.45 -4.38
C TYR A 141 15.50 -1.10 -4.35
N TRP A 142 15.65 -2.31 -4.91
CA TRP A 142 16.94 -2.94 -5.08
C TRP A 142 17.87 -2.10 -5.97
N ASN A 143 17.36 -1.66 -7.11
CA ASN A 143 18.13 -0.84 -8.04
C ASN A 143 18.38 0.57 -7.48
N LEU A 144 17.37 1.16 -6.82
CA LEU A 144 17.54 2.45 -6.13
C LEU A 144 18.65 2.38 -5.06
N ALA A 145 18.71 1.31 -4.27
CA ALA A 145 19.76 1.11 -3.28
C ALA A 145 21.17 1.01 -3.94
N LYS A 146 21.28 0.30 -5.08
CA LYS A 146 22.54 0.22 -5.83
C LYS A 146 22.99 1.58 -6.36
N ASP A 147 22.07 2.33 -6.96
CA ASP A 147 22.35 3.66 -7.48
C ASP A 147 22.77 4.60 -6.35
N TYR A 148 22.06 4.54 -5.24
CA TYR A 148 22.33 5.31 -4.05
C TYR A 148 23.71 4.99 -3.45
N ALA A 149 24.04 3.72 -3.26
CA ALA A 149 25.34 3.28 -2.71
C ALA A 149 26.55 3.65 -3.58
N SER A 150 26.33 3.90 -4.88
CA SER A 150 27.37 4.33 -5.84
C SER A 150 27.37 5.83 -6.10
N SER A 151 26.39 6.58 -5.59
CA SER A 151 26.28 8.03 -5.80
C SER A 151 27.30 8.80 -4.98
N ALA A 152 27.95 9.76 -5.63
CA ALA A 152 28.81 10.75 -4.95
C ALA A 152 27.99 11.79 -4.15
N ASP A 153 26.69 11.86 -4.40
CA ASP A 153 25.77 12.81 -3.76
C ASP A 153 25.18 12.31 -2.44
N ILE A 154 25.69 11.21 -1.92
CA ILE A 154 25.35 10.71 -0.58
C ILE A 154 25.90 11.67 0.49
N THR A 155 25.47 12.90 0.41
CA THR A 155 26.04 13.99 1.24
C THR A 155 25.28 14.22 2.55
N PHE A 156 24.14 13.57 2.75
CA PHE A 156 23.48 13.64 4.05
C PHE A 156 24.11 12.75 5.11
N ILE A 157 25.13 12.06 4.74
CA ILE A 157 26.04 11.34 5.58
C ILE A 157 27.06 12.27 6.24
N SER A 158 26.70 13.47 6.54
CA SER A 158 27.57 14.28 7.34
C SER A 158 27.95 13.48 8.59
N ASP A 159 29.21 13.50 8.93
CA ASP A 159 29.73 12.87 10.13
C ASP A 159 28.85 13.23 11.32
N HIS A 160 28.22 12.23 11.90
CA HIS A 160 27.35 12.37 13.02
C HIS A 160 27.52 11.21 14.02
N THR A 161 26.98 11.40 15.18
CA THR A 161 26.95 10.38 16.23
C THR A 161 25.51 10.10 16.65
N LEU A 162 25.26 8.86 17.01
CA LEU A 162 24.01 8.41 17.63
C LEU A 162 24.25 8.23 19.13
N SER A 163 23.35 8.71 19.98
CA SER A 163 23.43 8.51 21.42
C SER A 163 22.19 7.77 21.95
N GLY A 164 22.41 6.72 22.75
CA GLY A 164 21.33 5.94 23.34
C GLY A 164 20.42 5.32 22.28
N ASN A 165 19.10 5.45 22.47
CA ASN A 165 18.12 5.11 21.44
C ASN A 165 17.86 6.34 20.56
N PRO A 166 18.33 6.37 19.30
CA PRO A 166 18.17 7.53 18.45
C PRO A 166 16.73 7.72 17.94
N TYR A 167 15.86 6.71 18.05
CA TYR A 167 14.52 6.71 17.49
C TYR A 167 13.48 7.20 18.49
N THR A 168 12.67 8.17 18.05
CA THR A 168 11.55 8.73 18.83
C THR A 168 10.26 8.73 18.01
N GLY A 169 9.10 8.73 18.68
CA GLY A 169 7.80 8.74 18.02
C GLY A 169 7.52 7.48 17.21
N VAL A 170 8.06 6.34 17.64
CA VAL A 170 7.93 5.08 16.87
C VAL A 170 6.50 4.57 16.92
N THR A 171 5.88 4.46 15.75
CA THR A 171 4.57 3.84 15.57
C THR A 171 4.61 2.82 14.43
N VAL A 172 3.83 1.76 14.57
CA VAL A 172 3.50 0.81 13.50
C VAL A 172 2.02 0.53 13.64
N ASP A 173 1.25 0.96 12.66
CA ASP A 173 -0.22 0.91 12.65
C ASP A 173 -0.77 0.66 11.24
N ASN A 174 -2.09 0.78 11.06
CA ASN A 174 -2.77 0.62 9.78
C ASN A 174 -2.39 -0.68 9.04
N TYR A 175 -2.31 -1.79 9.80
CA TYR A 175 -2.01 -3.09 9.22
C TYR A 175 -3.16 -3.57 8.34
N ILE A 176 -2.82 -3.96 7.10
CA ILE A 176 -3.74 -4.53 6.12
C ILE A 176 -3.11 -5.80 5.54
N GLU A 177 -3.82 -6.91 5.65
CA GLU A 177 -3.45 -8.18 5.05
C GLU A 177 -4.19 -8.35 3.72
N TYR A 178 -3.45 -8.50 2.62
CA TYR A 178 -4.02 -8.67 1.28
C TYR A 178 -4.22 -10.14 0.93
N ASN A 179 -3.28 -10.97 1.34
CA ASN A 179 -3.27 -12.43 1.23
C ASN A 179 -2.13 -13.01 2.08
N ASP A 180 -1.92 -14.32 2.01
CA ASP A 180 -0.89 -15.03 2.79
C ASP A 180 0.55 -14.59 2.48
N ASP A 181 0.75 -13.92 1.34
CA ASP A 181 2.07 -13.53 0.83
C ASP A 181 2.25 -12.00 0.74
N CYS A 182 1.27 -11.21 1.20
CA CYS A 182 1.38 -9.75 1.16
C CYS A 182 0.59 -9.05 2.26
N TYR A 183 1.26 -8.13 2.94
CA TYR A 183 0.64 -7.18 3.85
C TYR A 183 1.25 -5.78 3.71
N SER A 184 0.57 -4.78 4.22
CA SER A 184 1.13 -3.45 4.43
C SER A 184 0.92 -2.98 5.85
N CYS A 185 1.76 -2.07 6.28
CA CYS A 185 1.55 -1.29 7.50
C CYS A 185 2.16 0.11 7.34
N HIS A 186 1.61 1.06 8.06
CA HIS A 186 2.20 2.37 8.20
C HIS A 186 3.25 2.36 9.30
N ILE A 187 4.44 2.90 9.02
CA ILE A 187 5.54 3.00 9.97
C ILE A 187 5.98 4.45 10.04
N ALA A 188 6.01 5.00 11.24
CA ALA A 188 6.55 6.33 11.48
C ALA A 188 7.54 6.33 12.64
N PHE A 189 8.62 7.08 12.47
CA PHE A 189 9.58 7.42 13.52
C PHE A 189 10.46 8.60 13.09
N THR A 190 11.10 9.22 14.07
CA THR A 190 12.16 10.21 13.84
C THR A 190 13.47 9.68 14.39
N LYS A 191 14.51 9.64 13.54
CA LYS A 191 15.89 9.37 13.95
C LYS A 191 16.60 10.68 14.28
N ASN A 192 17.17 10.76 15.45
CA ASN A 192 17.89 11.93 15.93
C ASN A 192 19.40 11.71 15.85
N MET A 193 20.11 12.61 15.21
CA MET A 193 21.54 12.58 14.98
C MET A 193 22.20 13.85 15.52
N THR A 194 23.40 13.74 16.08
CA THR A 194 24.24 14.88 16.49
C THR A 194 25.36 15.04 15.47
N LEU A 195 25.38 16.16 14.76
CA LEU A 195 26.42 16.42 13.75
C LEU A 195 27.77 16.68 14.41
N THR A 196 28.83 16.09 13.86
CA THR A 196 30.20 16.31 14.32
C THR A 196 30.63 17.76 14.14
N ALA A 197 30.12 18.43 13.11
CA ALA A 197 30.35 19.87 12.88
C ALA A 197 29.54 20.78 13.82
N GLY A 198 28.72 20.19 14.72
CA GLY A 198 27.86 20.90 15.64
C GLY A 198 26.41 20.98 15.14
N GLY A 199 25.46 20.95 16.08
CA GLY A 199 24.04 20.96 15.80
C GLY A 199 23.40 19.56 15.76
N ALA A 200 22.12 19.51 15.45
CA ALA A 200 21.33 18.29 15.35
C ALA A 200 20.70 18.15 13.97
N ARG A 201 20.55 16.91 13.51
CA ARG A 201 19.79 16.55 12.33
C ARG A 201 18.74 15.51 12.70
N LYS A 202 17.64 15.58 12.01
CA LYS A 202 16.57 14.58 12.13
C LYS A 202 16.30 13.97 10.76
N ASP A 203 16.16 12.66 10.74
CA ASP A 203 15.57 11.96 9.62
C ASP A 203 14.19 11.42 10.02
N VAL A 204 13.21 11.50 9.13
CA VAL A 204 11.81 11.19 9.43
C VAL A 204 11.32 10.13 8.45
N ILE A 205 10.94 9.00 8.97
CA ILE A 205 10.16 7.99 8.25
C ILE A 205 8.69 8.18 8.65
N ASP A 206 7.82 8.30 7.67
CA ASP A 206 6.37 8.40 7.82
C ASP A 206 5.73 7.90 6.52
N SER A 207 5.58 6.58 6.41
CA SER A 207 5.22 5.94 5.13
C SER A 207 4.51 4.61 5.32
N THR A 208 3.70 4.24 4.34
CA THR A 208 3.15 2.89 4.21
C THR A 208 4.14 2.00 3.48
N PHE A 209 4.52 0.91 4.12
CA PHE A 209 5.39 -0.12 3.57
C PHE A 209 4.56 -1.33 3.16
N TYR A 210 4.88 -1.90 2.00
CA TYR A 210 4.34 -3.17 1.53
C TYR A 210 5.41 -4.25 1.70
N PHE A 211 5.02 -5.33 2.34
CA PHE A 211 5.86 -6.51 2.56
C PHE A 211 5.33 -7.67 1.74
N VAL A 212 6.21 -8.28 0.99
CA VAL A 212 5.90 -9.41 0.11
C VAL A 212 6.74 -10.60 0.53
N LYS A 213 6.11 -11.75 0.67
CA LYS A 213 6.81 -13.01 0.88
C LYS A 213 7.32 -13.54 -0.46
N TYR A 214 8.62 -13.44 -0.67
CA TYR A 214 9.30 -13.84 -1.88
C TYR A 214 10.33 -14.96 -1.57
N ASP A 215 10.29 -16.08 -2.28
CA ASP A 215 11.10 -17.27 -1.98
C ASP A 215 11.03 -17.71 -0.51
N GLY A 216 9.83 -17.64 0.07
CA GLY A 216 9.53 -18.08 1.43
C GLY A 216 10.00 -17.12 2.55
N ARG A 217 10.51 -15.94 2.20
CA ARG A 217 10.96 -14.90 3.14
C ARG A 217 10.15 -13.62 2.95
N TRP A 218 9.92 -12.93 4.05
CA TRP A 218 9.38 -11.57 4.04
C TRP A 218 10.46 -10.56 3.71
#